data_f4ba8977003bc6e49e2e73f80f43e3c7
#
_entry.id   f4ba8977003bc6e49e2e73f80f43e3c7
#
_cell.length_a   1.000
_cell.length_b   1.000
_cell.length_c   1.000
_cell.angle_alpha   90.00
_cell.angle_beta   90.00
_cell.angle_gamma   90.00
#
_symmetry.space_group_name_H-M   'P 1'
#
loop_
_entity.id
_entity.type
_entity.pdbx_description
1 polymer ?
#
loop_
_entity_poly.entity_id
_entity_poly.type
_entity_poly.pdbx_seq_one_letter_code
_entity_poly.pdbx_strand_id
1 'polypeptide(L)'
;DLITKGVKVLIITPQDGAAAAAAAEAAHEAGVKVISYDRLILETEAVDYYVTFDSVAVGEAQAQYLVDKAEGEGNPLYLYAGAASDNNAFLFFEGAWNVLQPKIADGTFVIKNSSEAEAVADKAELTRDEMAGVVGQITTNWDFNTAKGLAEANLTATTAEDKGDVYILAPNDGTARAIADAFAADGDVSSYVVTGQDAEKASVQYIIDGKQSMTVLKDVRTLVGDAITAAITFLEGNTPPETHTYNNGEFDVPAKPSAVVSVDQANVQEAVIDSGYWPAEDFTGLE
;
A
#
# COMPACT_ATOMS: atom_id res chain seq x y z
N ASP A 1 18.23 24.97 -0.15
CA ASP A 1 17.81 25.84 0.98
C ASP A 1 18.13 25.26 2.36
N LEU A 2 17.69 24.03 2.71
CA LEU A 2 17.90 23.47 4.06
C LEU A 2 19.38 23.21 4.34
N ILE A 3 20.13 22.69 3.37
CA ILE A 3 21.58 22.46 3.47
C ILE A 3 22.30 23.77 3.78
N THR A 4 21.98 24.84 3.05
CA THR A 4 22.56 26.18 3.26
C THR A 4 22.26 26.76 4.65
N LYS A 5 21.14 26.33 5.26
CA LYS A 5 20.76 26.69 6.64
C LYS A 5 21.50 25.88 7.71
N GLY A 6 22.32 24.92 7.30
CA GLY A 6 23.19 24.15 8.20
C GLY A 6 22.50 23.00 8.93
N VAL A 7 21.42 22.45 8.35
CA VAL A 7 20.80 21.22 8.88
C VAL A 7 21.83 20.07 8.86
N LYS A 8 21.69 19.13 9.78
CA LYS A 8 22.58 17.98 9.93
C LYS A 8 21.93 16.67 9.54
N VAL A 9 20.60 16.62 9.55
CA VAL A 9 19.78 15.47 9.14
C VAL A 9 18.63 15.99 8.30
N LEU A 10 18.34 15.31 7.19
CA LEU A 10 17.15 15.52 6.37
C LEU A 10 16.27 14.27 6.44
N ILE A 11 15.00 14.47 6.69
CA ILE A 11 13.95 13.44 6.57
C ILE A 11 13.17 13.80 5.31
N ILE A 12 13.15 12.89 4.34
CA ILE A 12 12.58 13.12 3.00
C ILE A 12 11.51 12.06 2.73
N THR A 13 10.29 12.51 2.40
CA THR A 13 9.24 11.66 1.80
C THR A 13 9.24 11.89 0.30
N PRO A 14 9.80 11.00 -0.53
CA PRO A 14 9.83 11.20 -1.97
C PRO A 14 8.45 10.98 -2.60
N GLN A 15 8.03 11.86 -3.50
CA GLN A 15 6.86 11.62 -4.37
C GLN A 15 7.21 10.61 -5.47
N ASP A 16 8.43 10.70 -5.97
CA ASP A 16 9.06 9.81 -6.93
C ASP A 16 10.42 9.42 -6.37
N GLY A 17 10.64 8.10 -6.20
CA GLY A 17 11.83 7.58 -5.55
C GLY A 17 13.12 7.92 -6.29
N ALA A 18 13.14 7.77 -7.61
CA ALA A 18 14.32 8.05 -8.43
C ALA A 18 14.56 9.56 -8.58
N ALA A 19 13.51 10.35 -8.76
CA ALA A 19 13.64 11.81 -8.87
C ALA A 19 14.19 12.47 -7.60
N ALA A 20 14.07 11.83 -6.43
CA ALA A 20 14.57 12.32 -5.16
C ALA A 20 16.10 12.09 -4.98
N ALA A 21 16.74 11.24 -5.79
CA ALA A 21 18.16 10.89 -5.69
C ALA A 21 19.07 12.13 -5.65
N ALA A 22 18.90 13.05 -6.58
CA ALA A 22 19.73 14.26 -6.66
C ALA A 22 19.67 15.14 -5.40
N ALA A 23 18.51 15.17 -4.72
CA ALA A 23 18.37 15.90 -3.46
C ALA A 23 19.09 15.19 -2.30
N ALA A 24 19.05 13.86 -2.27
CA ALA A 24 19.78 13.05 -1.31
C ALA A 24 21.30 13.18 -1.50
N GLU A 25 21.78 13.09 -2.74
CA GLU A 25 23.20 13.24 -3.10
C GLU A 25 23.75 14.60 -2.69
N ALA A 26 23.03 15.69 -3.02
CA ALA A 26 23.43 17.04 -2.61
C ALA A 26 23.49 17.21 -1.08
N ALA A 27 22.63 16.51 -0.33
CA ALA A 27 22.69 16.50 1.12
C ALA A 27 23.89 15.71 1.64
N HIS A 28 24.12 14.52 1.08
CA HIS A 28 25.22 13.64 1.44
C HIS A 28 26.59 14.29 1.17
N GLU A 29 26.78 14.91 0.01
CA GLU A 29 27.99 15.68 -0.33
C GLU A 29 28.27 16.83 0.66
N ALA A 30 27.23 17.41 1.24
CA ALA A 30 27.34 18.44 2.27
C ALA A 30 27.52 17.88 3.69
N GLY A 31 27.65 16.56 3.85
CA GLY A 31 27.79 15.89 5.16
C GLY A 31 26.52 15.88 5.98
N VAL A 32 25.35 15.97 5.32
CA VAL A 32 24.03 15.90 5.94
C VAL A 32 23.53 14.46 5.85
N LYS A 33 23.06 13.89 6.96
CA LYS A 33 22.45 12.56 6.99
C LYS A 33 21.07 12.58 6.33
N VAL A 34 20.77 11.55 5.53
CA VAL A 34 19.50 11.43 4.80
C VAL A 34 18.72 10.24 5.32
N ILE A 35 17.52 10.51 5.83
CA ILE A 35 16.51 9.51 6.20
C ILE A 35 15.40 9.53 5.14
N SER A 36 15.24 8.41 4.44
CA SER A 36 14.07 8.19 3.60
C SER A 36 12.89 7.84 4.51
N TYR A 37 11.76 8.52 4.34
CA TYR A 37 10.60 8.39 5.22
C TYR A 37 9.38 7.91 4.44
N ASP A 38 8.75 6.85 4.92
CA ASP A 38 7.57 6.19 4.34
C ASP A 38 7.84 5.56 2.95
N ARG A 39 8.37 6.33 2.02
CA ARG A 39 8.76 5.89 0.67
C ARG A 39 10.27 5.85 0.51
N LEU A 40 10.77 4.88 -0.26
CA LEU A 40 12.20 4.70 -0.47
C LEU A 40 12.72 5.62 -1.59
N ILE A 41 13.81 6.34 -1.30
CA ILE A 41 14.60 7.03 -2.33
C ILE A 41 15.41 5.96 -3.07
N LEU A 42 15.30 5.96 -4.41
CA LEU A 42 15.89 4.96 -5.29
C LEU A 42 17.15 5.49 -6.00
N GLU A 43 17.92 4.57 -6.57
CA GLU A 43 19.00 4.84 -7.53
C GLU A 43 20.11 5.78 -6.99
N THR A 44 20.43 5.67 -5.70
CA THR A 44 21.51 6.45 -5.07
C THR A 44 22.05 5.78 -3.82
N GLU A 45 23.35 5.91 -3.54
CA GLU A 45 23.97 5.51 -2.28
C GLU A 45 23.82 6.55 -1.15
N ALA A 46 23.16 7.67 -1.42
CA ALA A 46 23.07 8.82 -0.51
C ALA A 46 21.94 8.74 0.52
N VAL A 47 21.46 7.54 0.84
CA VAL A 47 20.42 7.30 1.86
C VAL A 47 21.05 6.59 3.05
N ASP A 48 21.08 7.23 4.21
CA ASP A 48 21.69 6.64 5.41
C ASP A 48 20.74 5.68 6.15
N TYR A 49 19.43 5.89 6.04
CA TYR A 49 18.44 5.09 6.77
C TYR A 49 17.04 5.21 6.15
N TYR A 50 16.25 4.15 6.27
CA TYR A 50 14.86 4.11 5.82
C TYR A 50 13.91 3.83 6.98
N VAL A 51 12.96 4.73 7.20
CA VAL A 51 11.88 4.59 8.17
C VAL A 51 10.59 4.32 7.41
N THR A 52 10.01 3.15 7.63
CA THR A 52 8.84 2.67 6.87
C THR A 52 7.99 1.72 7.70
N PHE A 53 6.87 1.28 7.13
CA PHE A 53 6.11 0.13 7.62
C PHE A 53 6.56 -1.15 6.89
N ASP A 54 6.14 -2.31 7.39
CA ASP A 54 6.31 -3.58 6.69
C ASP A 54 5.35 -3.62 5.48
N SER A 55 5.84 -3.12 4.36
CA SER A 55 5.04 -2.96 3.14
C SER A 55 4.62 -4.30 2.51
N VAL A 56 5.44 -5.34 2.63
CA VAL A 56 5.06 -6.68 2.17
C VAL A 56 3.91 -7.20 3.03
N ALA A 57 4.01 -7.07 4.35
CA ALA A 57 2.93 -7.47 5.27
C ALA A 57 1.62 -6.71 5.04
N VAL A 58 1.66 -5.46 4.54
CA VAL A 58 0.44 -4.74 4.12
C VAL A 58 -0.27 -5.49 2.99
N GLY A 59 0.45 -5.84 1.93
CA GLY A 59 -0.11 -6.58 0.80
C GLY A 59 -0.61 -7.97 1.20
N GLU A 60 0.16 -8.68 2.02
CA GLU A 60 -0.25 -9.98 2.56
C GLU A 60 -1.55 -9.88 3.35
N ALA A 61 -1.69 -8.88 4.23
CA ALA A 61 -2.90 -8.67 5.03
C ALA A 61 -4.13 -8.36 4.16
N GLN A 62 -3.98 -7.53 3.13
CA GLN A 62 -5.03 -7.23 2.16
C GLN A 62 -5.49 -8.50 1.42
N ALA A 63 -4.53 -9.24 0.86
CA ALA A 63 -4.80 -10.44 0.10
C ALA A 63 -5.38 -11.57 0.97
N GLN A 64 -4.85 -11.76 2.18
CA GLN A 64 -5.37 -12.75 3.11
C GLN A 64 -6.82 -12.47 3.48
N TYR A 65 -7.20 -11.20 3.65
CA TYR A 65 -8.59 -10.83 3.91
C TYR A 65 -9.52 -11.25 2.76
N LEU A 66 -9.09 -11.07 1.49
CA LEU A 66 -9.87 -11.56 0.33
C LEU A 66 -9.99 -13.08 0.33
N VAL A 67 -8.89 -13.80 0.60
CA VAL A 67 -8.88 -15.27 0.68
C VAL A 67 -9.81 -15.78 1.78
N ASP A 68 -9.81 -15.15 2.95
CA ASP A 68 -10.64 -15.55 4.10
C ASP A 68 -12.15 -15.33 3.84
N LYS A 69 -12.50 -14.44 2.91
CA LYS A 69 -13.89 -14.17 2.51
C LYS A 69 -14.34 -14.94 1.28
N ALA A 70 -13.41 -15.54 0.52
CA ALA A 70 -13.73 -16.26 -0.70
C ALA A 70 -14.38 -17.61 -0.39
N GLU A 71 -15.46 -17.94 -1.11
CA GLU A 71 -16.13 -19.23 -1.04
C GLU A 71 -16.10 -19.93 -2.39
N GLY A 72 -15.68 -21.20 -2.40
CA GLY A 72 -15.65 -22.02 -3.62
C GLY A 72 -14.59 -21.58 -4.64
N GLU A 73 -14.89 -21.77 -5.91
CA GLU A 73 -14.01 -21.49 -7.04
C GLU A 73 -14.64 -20.46 -8.00
N GLY A 74 -13.80 -19.84 -8.83
CA GLY A 74 -14.26 -18.95 -9.90
C GLY A 74 -14.59 -17.52 -9.45
N ASN A 75 -14.17 -17.12 -8.24
CA ASN A 75 -14.46 -15.78 -7.72
C ASN A 75 -13.81 -14.68 -8.56
N PRO A 76 -14.57 -13.70 -9.10
CA PRO A 76 -14.02 -12.60 -9.89
C PRO A 76 -13.09 -11.73 -9.06
N LEU A 77 -11.83 -11.59 -9.48
CA LEU A 77 -10.80 -10.80 -8.81
C LEU A 77 -10.40 -9.60 -9.66
N TYR A 78 -10.49 -8.41 -9.07
CA TYR A 78 -10.03 -7.17 -9.65
C TYR A 78 -8.80 -6.65 -8.90
N LEU A 79 -7.73 -6.39 -9.63
CA LEU A 79 -6.45 -5.94 -9.09
C LEU A 79 -6.24 -4.45 -9.38
N TYR A 80 -5.84 -3.69 -8.37
CA TYR A 80 -5.43 -2.30 -8.49
C TYR A 80 -4.15 -2.07 -7.69
N ALA A 81 -3.26 -1.24 -8.21
CA ALA A 81 -1.98 -0.91 -7.59
C ALA A 81 -1.80 0.59 -7.44
N GLY A 82 -0.83 0.98 -6.62
CA GLY A 82 -0.40 2.38 -6.46
C GLY A 82 0.44 2.89 -7.63
N ALA A 83 1.13 4.01 -7.42
CA ALA A 83 1.96 4.63 -8.45
C ALA A 83 3.24 3.82 -8.70
N ALA A 84 3.58 3.59 -9.97
CA ALA A 84 4.80 2.87 -10.35
C ALA A 84 6.11 3.64 -10.03
N SER A 85 6.04 4.95 -9.73
CA SER A 85 7.16 5.76 -9.25
C SER A 85 7.42 5.62 -7.75
N ASP A 86 6.59 4.85 -7.03
CA ASP A 86 6.68 4.57 -5.61
C ASP A 86 7.02 3.10 -5.38
N ASN A 87 8.17 2.83 -4.76
CA ASN A 87 8.59 1.45 -4.49
C ASN A 87 7.59 0.68 -3.61
N ASN A 88 6.85 1.36 -2.74
CA ASN A 88 5.86 0.72 -1.89
C ASN A 88 4.74 0.04 -2.70
N ALA A 89 4.36 0.60 -3.87
CA ALA A 89 3.37 -0.04 -4.74
C ALA A 89 3.79 -1.45 -5.17
N PHE A 90 5.08 -1.66 -5.38
CA PHE A 90 5.64 -2.98 -5.72
C PHE A 90 5.69 -3.91 -4.52
N LEU A 91 6.11 -3.42 -3.34
CA LEU A 91 6.18 -4.22 -2.12
C LEU A 91 4.77 -4.66 -1.66
N PHE A 92 3.78 -3.78 -1.75
CA PHE A 92 2.39 -4.13 -1.47
C PHE A 92 1.87 -5.18 -2.46
N PHE A 93 2.17 -5.01 -3.75
CA PHE A 93 1.75 -5.96 -4.76
C PHE A 93 2.47 -7.31 -4.60
N GLU A 94 3.76 -7.32 -4.27
CA GLU A 94 4.53 -8.53 -3.96
C GLU A 94 3.88 -9.31 -2.81
N GLY A 95 3.60 -8.64 -1.68
CA GLY A 95 2.93 -9.27 -0.55
C GLY A 95 1.55 -9.83 -0.91
N ALA A 96 0.77 -9.06 -1.67
CA ALA A 96 -0.53 -9.52 -2.14
C ALA A 96 -0.41 -10.71 -3.11
N TRP A 97 0.56 -10.68 -4.02
CA TRP A 97 0.80 -11.76 -4.97
C TRP A 97 1.18 -13.06 -4.27
N ASN A 98 2.05 -13.01 -3.26
CA ASN A 98 2.45 -14.18 -2.46
C ASN A 98 1.27 -14.96 -1.90
N VAL A 99 0.19 -14.25 -1.54
CA VAL A 99 -1.03 -14.84 -0.97
C VAL A 99 -2.07 -15.20 -2.04
N LEU A 100 -2.25 -14.34 -3.05
CA LEU A 100 -3.28 -14.54 -4.09
C LEU A 100 -2.87 -15.56 -5.15
N GLN A 101 -1.59 -15.61 -5.52
CA GLN A 101 -1.12 -16.46 -6.62
C GLN A 101 -1.50 -17.94 -6.45
N PRO A 102 -1.31 -18.59 -5.28
CA PRO A 102 -1.76 -19.97 -5.09
C PRO A 102 -3.28 -20.13 -5.25
N LYS A 103 -4.06 -19.10 -4.94
CA LYS A 103 -5.52 -19.07 -5.05
C LYS A 103 -6.02 -18.75 -6.45
N ILE A 104 -5.20 -18.09 -7.24
CA ILE A 104 -5.43 -17.92 -8.68
C ILE A 104 -5.10 -19.24 -9.39
N ALA A 105 -3.98 -19.87 -9.05
CA ALA A 105 -3.53 -21.12 -9.65
C ALA A 105 -4.46 -22.32 -9.36
N ASP A 106 -5.08 -22.37 -8.18
CA ASP A 106 -6.04 -23.43 -7.81
C ASP A 106 -7.48 -23.15 -8.31
N GLY A 107 -7.72 -21.98 -8.94
CA GLY A 107 -9.01 -21.60 -9.48
C GLY A 107 -9.99 -20.97 -8.48
N THR A 108 -9.57 -20.72 -7.24
CA THR A 108 -10.37 -19.97 -6.25
C THR A 108 -10.71 -18.58 -6.80
N PHE A 109 -9.71 -17.88 -7.36
CA PHE A 109 -9.88 -16.56 -7.97
C PHE A 109 -9.64 -16.57 -9.48
N VAL A 110 -10.38 -15.74 -10.20
CA VAL A 110 -10.21 -15.48 -11.63
C VAL A 110 -9.99 -13.98 -11.86
N ILE A 111 -8.80 -13.61 -12.33
CA ILE A 111 -8.46 -12.21 -12.64
C ILE A 111 -9.37 -11.70 -13.76
N LYS A 112 -9.92 -10.48 -13.61
CA LYS A 112 -10.88 -9.90 -14.56
C LYS A 112 -10.38 -8.63 -15.26
N ASN A 113 -9.31 -8.01 -14.78
CA ASN A 113 -8.92 -6.68 -15.26
C ASN A 113 -7.43 -6.52 -15.60
N SER A 114 -6.66 -7.60 -15.69
CA SER A 114 -5.24 -7.51 -16.00
C SER A 114 -4.75 -8.70 -16.81
N SER A 115 -4.55 -8.52 -18.11
CA SER A 115 -3.92 -9.51 -18.99
C SER A 115 -2.44 -9.74 -18.64
N GLU A 116 -1.74 -8.74 -18.09
CA GLU A 116 -0.36 -8.90 -17.61
C GLU A 116 -0.31 -9.81 -16.38
N ALA A 117 -1.26 -9.67 -15.44
CA ALA A 117 -1.33 -10.56 -14.30
C ALA A 117 -1.79 -11.98 -14.69
N GLU A 118 -2.71 -12.12 -15.63
CA GLU A 118 -3.12 -13.42 -16.18
C GLU A 118 -1.94 -14.15 -16.84
N ALA A 119 -1.08 -13.43 -17.57
CA ALA A 119 0.07 -14.01 -18.27
C ALA A 119 1.14 -14.57 -17.33
N VAL A 120 1.16 -14.18 -16.07
CA VAL A 120 2.09 -14.63 -15.04
C VAL A 120 1.42 -15.40 -13.89
N ALA A 121 0.14 -15.75 -14.04
CA ALA A 121 -0.68 -16.39 -13.00
C ALA A 121 -0.12 -17.73 -12.47
N ASP A 122 0.70 -18.42 -13.26
CA ASP A 122 1.40 -19.66 -12.89
C ASP A 122 2.73 -19.45 -12.13
N LYS A 123 3.18 -18.17 -11.96
CA LYS A 123 4.46 -17.85 -11.33
C LYS A 123 4.26 -17.45 -9.86
N ALA A 124 4.84 -18.23 -8.96
CA ALA A 124 4.82 -17.93 -7.52
C ALA A 124 5.59 -16.64 -7.18
N GLU A 125 6.69 -16.39 -7.90
CA GLU A 125 7.52 -15.20 -7.73
C GLU A 125 7.60 -14.44 -9.07
N LEU A 126 7.47 -13.13 -9.02
CA LEU A 126 7.60 -12.25 -10.18
C LEU A 126 8.95 -11.54 -10.16
N THR A 127 9.59 -11.45 -11.31
CA THR A 127 10.70 -10.51 -11.48
C THR A 127 10.20 -9.07 -11.37
N ARG A 128 11.12 -8.13 -11.11
CA ARG A 128 10.78 -6.70 -11.06
C ARG A 128 10.13 -6.22 -12.36
N ASP A 129 10.60 -6.69 -13.51
CA ASP A 129 10.07 -6.30 -14.82
C ASP A 129 8.65 -6.85 -15.06
N GLU A 130 8.38 -8.11 -14.68
CA GLU A 130 7.04 -8.70 -14.75
C GLU A 130 6.08 -7.96 -13.84
N MET A 131 6.51 -7.67 -12.61
CA MET A 131 5.71 -6.89 -11.66
C MET A 131 5.46 -5.48 -12.18
N ALA A 132 6.45 -4.84 -12.82
CA ALA A 132 6.28 -3.52 -13.44
C ALA A 132 5.26 -3.53 -14.58
N GLY A 133 5.21 -4.61 -15.38
CA GLY A 133 4.17 -4.82 -16.39
C GLY A 133 2.78 -4.86 -15.76
N VAL A 134 2.60 -5.69 -14.74
CA VAL A 134 1.31 -5.80 -14.02
C VAL A 134 0.92 -4.48 -13.38
N VAL A 135 1.80 -3.91 -12.54
CA VAL A 135 1.54 -2.64 -11.83
C VAL A 135 1.22 -1.52 -12.83
N GLY A 136 1.95 -1.45 -13.95
CA GLY A 136 1.72 -0.46 -15.00
C GLY A 136 0.32 -0.53 -15.62
N GLN A 137 -0.26 -1.72 -15.72
CA GLN A 137 -1.60 -1.92 -16.27
C GLN A 137 -2.72 -1.54 -15.28
N ILE A 138 -2.49 -1.78 -13.97
CA ILE A 138 -3.52 -1.63 -12.93
C ILE A 138 -3.28 -0.42 -12.01
N THR A 139 -2.34 0.48 -12.35
CA THR A 139 -1.98 1.62 -11.51
C THR A 139 -3.10 2.63 -11.36
N THR A 140 -3.39 3.00 -10.12
CA THR A 140 -4.28 4.11 -9.77
C THR A 140 -3.52 5.43 -9.61
N ASN A 141 -2.18 5.39 -9.63
CA ASN A 141 -1.32 6.54 -9.31
C ASN A 141 -1.61 7.17 -7.94
N TRP A 142 -2.19 6.41 -6.99
CA TRP A 142 -2.69 6.90 -5.70
C TRP A 142 -3.80 7.97 -5.84
N ASP A 143 -4.41 8.09 -7.03
CA ASP A 143 -5.37 9.13 -7.34
C ASP A 143 -6.81 8.59 -7.36
N PHE A 144 -7.70 9.24 -6.64
CA PHE A 144 -9.11 8.89 -6.52
C PHE A 144 -9.83 8.83 -7.87
N ASN A 145 -9.61 9.85 -8.72
CA ASN A 145 -10.32 9.93 -10.00
C ASN A 145 -9.79 8.91 -11.01
N THR A 146 -8.48 8.67 -11.01
CA THR A 146 -7.86 7.61 -11.81
C THR A 146 -8.40 6.24 -11.40
N ALA A 147 -8.47 5.95 -10.10
CA ALA A 147 -9.03 4.71 -9.59
C ALA A 147 -10.50 4.52 -9.99
N LYS A 148 -11.31 5.58 -9.85
CA LYS A 148 -12.71 5.57 -10.28
C LYS A 148 -12.84 5.27 -11.78
N GLY A 149 -12.10 5.99 -12.62
CA GLY A 149 -12.14 5.81 -14.07
C GLY A 149 -11.71 4.40 -14.50
N LEU A 150 -10.68 3.81 -13.85
CA LEU A 150 -10.27 2.43 -14.08
C LEU A 150 -11.36 1.43 -13.68
N ALA A 151 -11.98 1.61 -12.52
CA ALA A 151 -13.06 0.74 -12.06
C ALA A 151 -14.26 0.77 -13.02
N GLU A 152 -14.71 1.95 -13.42
CA GLU A 152 -15.80 2.13 -14.40
C GLU A 152 -15.46 1.49 -15.77
N ALA A 153 -14.22 1.63 -16.23
CA ALA A 153 -13.75 1.01 -17.46
C ALA A 153 -13.74 -0.52 -17.37
N ASN A 154 -13.22 -1.07 -16.27
CA ASN A 154 -13.18 -2.51 -16.01
C ASN A 154 -14.59 -3.11 -15.94
N LEU A 155 -15.51 -2.45 -15.23
CA LEU A 155 -16.91 -2.88 -15.15
C LEU A 155 -17.60 -2.86 -16.52
N THR A 156 -17.29 -1.86 -17.35
CA THR A 156 -17.82 -1.78 -18.72
C THR A 156 -17.29 -2.89 -19.62
N ALA A 157 -16.03 -3.29 -19.43
CA ALA A 157 -15.39 -4.35 -20.22
C ALA A 157 -15.80 -5.77 -19.78
N THR A 158 -16.27 -5.94 -18.54
CA THR A 158 -16.68 -7.22 -17.99
C THR A 158 -18.15 -7.51 -18.29
N THR A 159 -18.46 -8.73 -18.71
CA THR A 159 -19.85 -9.15 -18.97
C THR A 159 -20.64 -9.30 -17.67
N ALA A 160 -21.98 -9.18 -17.71
CA ALA A 160 -22.82 -9.33 -16.53
C ALA A 160 -22.65 -10.70 -15.85
N GLU A 161 -22.41 -11.76 -16.63
CA GLU A 161 -22.20 -13.13 -16.13
C GLU A 161 -20.90 -13.31 -15.34
N ASP A 162 -19.92 -12.44 -15.61
CA ASP A 162 -18.60 -12.41 -14.96
C ASP A 162 -18.54 -11.47 -13.75
N LYS A 163 -19.64 -10.84 -13.39
CA LYS A 163 -19.80 -9.99 -12.20
C LYS A 163 -20.43 -10.82 -11.06
N GLY A 164 -21.29 -10.29 -10.27
CA GLY A 164 -21.90 -10.95 -9.11
C GLY A 164 -21.16 -10.63 -7.83
N ASP A 165 -20.65 -11.62 -7.10
CA ASP A 165 -19.88 -11.42 -5.88
C ASP A 165 -18.40 -11.25 -6.23
N VAL A 166 -17.86 -10.04 -6.11
CA VAL A 166 -16.53 -9.69 -6.61
C VAL A 166 -15.54 -9.40 -5.48
N TYR A 167 -14.26 -9.64 -5.75
CA TYR A 167 -13.14 -9.42 -4.84
C TYR A 167 -12.20 -8.40 -5.43
N ILE A 168 -11.81 -7.40 -4.63
CA ILE A 168 -11.10 -6.22 -5.11
C ILE A 168 -9.89 -5.96 -4.24
N LEU A 169 -8.70 -6.16 -4.80
CA LEU A 169 -7.46 -5.69 -4.21
C LEU A 169 -7.31 -4.20 -4.55
N ALA A 170 -7.63 -3.31 -3.62
CA ALA A 170 -7.42 -1.88 -3.77
C ALA A 170 -6.21 -1.44 -2.94
N PRO A 171 -5.29 -0.61 -3.50
CA PRO A 171 -3.98 -0.40 -2.91
C PRO A 171 -3.98 0.49 -1.67
N ASN A 172 -4.94 1.42 -1.55
CA ASN A 172 -5.08 2.29 -0.38
C ASN A 172 -6.52 2.79 -0.21
N ASP A 173 -6.79 3.44 0.88
CA ASP A 173 -8.14 3.86 1.29
C ASP A 173 -8.79 4.87 0.35
N GLY A 174 -8.04 5.87 -0.11
CA GLY A 174 -8.58 6.87 -1.04
C GLY A 174 -9.06 6.23 -2.33
N THR A 175 -8.28 5.33 -2.91
CA THR A 175 -8.63 4.60 -4.13
C THR A 175 -9.68 3.52 -3.87
N ALA A 176 -9.65 2.86 -2.70
CA ALA A 176 -10.64 1.87 -2.31
C ALA A 176 -12.06 2.45 -2.27
N ARG A 177 -12.25 3.64 -1.70
CA ARG A 177 -13.56 4.31 -1.70
C ARG A 177 -14.05 4.61 -3.11
N ALA A 178 -13.15 5.11 -3.98
CA ALA A 178 -13.51 5.40 -5.37
C ALA A 178 -13.95 4.15 -6.14
N ILE A 179 -13.22 3.04 -5.95
CA ILE A 179 -13.52 1.75 -6.57
C ILE A 179 -14.81 1.18 -5.99
N ALA A 180 -14.97 1.16 -4.66
CA ALA A 180 -16.16 0.69 -3.99
C ALA A 180 -17.43 1.41 -4.46
N ASP A 181 -17.39 2.74 -4.59
CA ASP A 181 -18.51 3.52 -5.10
C ASP A 181 -18.87 3.17 -6.55
N ALA A 182 -17.88 2.89 -7.40
CA ALA A 182 -18.11 2.48 -8.78
C ALA A 182 -18.75 1.08 -8.85
N PHE A 183 -18.23 0.12 -8.07
CA PHE A 183 -18.79 -1.24 -8.03
C PHE A 183 -20.18 -1.27 -7.40
N ALA A 184 -20.41 -0.50 -6.33
CA ALA A 184 -21.73 -0.36 -5.71
C ALA A 184 -22.81 0.25 -6.65
N ALA A 185 -22.39 1.03 -7.64
CA ALA A 185 -23.30 1.65 -8.61
C ALA A 185 -23.63 0.73 -9.81
N ASP A 186 -22.90 -0.37 -10.01
CA ASP A 186 -23.11 -1.31 -11.10
C ASP A 186 -24.18 -2.35 -10.70
N GLY A 187 -25.28 -2.40 -11.46
CA GLY A 187 -26.42 -3.26 -11.17
C GLY A 187 -26.20 -4.76 -11.36
N ASP A 188 -25.11 -5.16 -12.00
CA ASP A 188 -24.72 -6.56 -12.20
C ASP A 188 -23.77 -7.06 -11.10
N VAL A 189 -23.27 -6.18 -10.24
CA VAL A 189 -22.51 -6.53 -9.02
C VAL A 189 -23.47 -6.78 -7.88
N SER A 190 -23.47 -8.01 -7.36
CA SER A 190 -24.36 -8.43 -6.26
C SER A 190 -23.78 -8.03 -4.90
N SER A 191 -22.49 -8.25 -4.72
CA SER A 191 -21.71 -7.85 -3.55
C SER A 191 -20.25 -7.64 -3.92
N TYR A 192 -19.50 -6.98 -3.03
CA TYR A 192 -18.07 -6.85 -3.20
C TYR A 192 -17.31 -6.90 -1.87
N VAL A 193 -16.09 -7.43 -1.92
CA VAL A 193 -15.10 -7.35 -0.84
C VAL A 193 -13.97 -6.47 -1.34
N VAL A 194 -13.70 -5.34 -0.68
CA VAL A 194 -12.67 -4.38 -1.11
C VAL A 194 -11.69 -4.10 0.02
N THR A 195 -10.40 -4.15 -0.32
CA THR A 195 -9.31 -3.86 0.60
C THR A 195 -8.96 -2.37 0.62
N GLY A 196 -8.11 -1.97 1.56
CA GLY A 196 -7.52 -0.64 1.66
C GLY A 196 -6.33 -0.64 2.61
N GLN A 197 -5.68 0.51 2.77
CA GLN A 197 -4.68 0.78 3.80
C GLN A 197 -4.68 2.27 4.15
N ASP A 198 -4.06 2.61 5.27
CA ASP A 198 -3.83 3.92 5.88
C ASP A 198 -4.78 4.26 7.02
N ALA A 199 -5.91 3.57 7.16
CA ALA A 199 -6.97 3.88 8.12
C ALA A 199 -7.37 5.37 8.06
N GLU A 200 -7.56 5.88 6.83
CA GLU A 200 -8.07 7.24 6.64
C GLU A 200 -9.44 7.39 7.30
N LYS A 201 -9.69 8.54 7.91
CA LYS A 201 -10.94 8.81 8.62
C LYS A 201 -12.20 8.49 7.80
N ALA A 202 -12.21 8.89 6.53
CA ALA A 202 -13.34 8.60 5.63
C ALA A 202 -13.51 7.10 5.36
N SER A 203 -12.43 6.33 5.26
CA SER A 203 -12.48 4.89 5.06
C SER A 203 -12.87 4.14 6.33
N VAL A 204 -12.45 4.60 7.49
CA VAL A 204 -12.92 4.06 8.77
C VAL A 204 -14.44 4.22 8.86
N GLN A 205 -15.01 5.37 8.44
CA GLN A 205 -16.46 5.51 8.35
C GLN A 205 -17.07 4.56 7.32
N TYR A 206 -16.44 4.36 6.15
CA TYR A 206 -16.91 3.38 5.15
C TYR A 206 -16.89 1.95 5.67
N ILE A 207 -15.91 1.59 6.50
CA ILE A 207 -15.86 0.27 7.16
C ILE A 207 -17.02 0.13 8.16
N ILE A 208 -17.26 1.14 8.98
CA ILE A 208 -18.38 1.17 9.94
C ILE A 208 -19.72 1.04 9.19
N ASP A 209 -19.87 1.74 8.07
CA ASP A 209 -21.05 1.72 7.21
C ASP A 209 -21.19 0.44 6.37
N GLY A 210 -20.19 -0.44 6.34
CA GLY A 210 -20.15 -1.65 5.51
C GLY A 210 -19.92 -1.39 4.01
N LYS A 211 -19.36 -0.23 3.63
CA LYS A 211 -19.06 0.17 2.25
C LYS A 211 -17.63 -0.14 1.83
N GLN A 212 -16.71 -0.29 2.77
CA GLN A 212 -15.36 -0.80 2.58
C GLN A 212 -15.17 -1.98 3.52
N SER A 213 -14.53 -3.05 3.07
CA SER A 213 -14.49 -4.29 3.84
C SER A 213 -13.41 -4.26 4.93
N MET A 214 -12.24 -3.68 4.60
CA MET A 214 -11.12 -3.59 5.53
C MET A 214 -10.16 -2.46 5.14
N THR A 215 -9.32 -2.11 6.08
CA THR A 215 -8.09 -1.32 5.85
C THR A 215 -6.93 -1.92 6.61
N VAL A 216 -5.71 -1.58 6.21
CA VAL A 216 -4.50 -1.87 7.00
C VAL A 216 -4.09 -0.58 7.71
N LEU A 217 -4.18 -0.58 9.03
CA LEU A 217 -3.72 0.53 9.86
C LEU A 217 -2.19 0.55 9.87
N LYS A 218 -1.65 1.64 9.40
CA LYS A 218 -0.25 2.05 9.51
C LYS A 218 -0.17 3.21 10.50
N ASP A 219 0.18 2.93 11.75
CA ASP A 219 0.17 3.96 12.80
C ASP A 219 1.29 4.98 12.60
N VAL A 220 0.94 6.10 11.97
CA VAL A 220 1.89 7.18 11.65
C VAL A 220 2.54 7.79 12.90
N ARG A 221 1.95 7.64 14.10
CA ARG A 221 2.53 8.10 15.36
C ARG A 221 3.82 7.34 15.67
N THR A 222 3.83 6.03 15.42
CA THR A 222 5.03 5.18 15.55
C THR A 222 6.07 5.58 14.50
N LEU A 223 5.67 5.73 13.26
CA LEU A 223 6.59 6.08 12.17
C LEU A 223 7.29 7.41 12.40
N VAL A 224 6.54 8.44 12.83
CA VAL A 224 7.11 9.76 13.18
C VAL A 224 8.08 9.63 14.37
N GLY A 225 7.71 8.87 15.40
CA GLY A 225 8.57 8.61 16.55
C GLY A 225 9.88 7.94 16.18
N ASP A 226 9.83 6.93 15.30
CA ASP A 226 11.01 6.23 14.80
C ASP A 226 11.91 7.15 13.95
N ALA A 227 11.32 8.00 13.09
CA ALA A 227 12.08 8.96 12.28
C ALA A 227 12.82 10.01 13.14
N ILE A 228 12.15 10.55 14.15
CA ILE A 228 12.74 11.50 15.09
C ILE A 228 13.86 10.83 15.90
N THR A 229 13.63 9.60 16.36
CA THR A 229 14.62 8.83 17.12
C THR A 229 15.86 8.54 16.25
N ALA A 230 15.68 8.13 15.01
CA ALA A 230 16.78 7.92 14.07
C ALA A 230 17.57 9.22 13.81
N ALA A 231 16.87 10.35 13.62
CA ALA A 231 17.51 11.64 13.43
C ALA A 231 18.35 12.07 14.65
N ILE A 232 17.82 11.91 15.87
CA ILE A 232 18.57 12.21 17.09
C ILE A 232 19.79 11.30 17.22
N THR A 233 19.66 10.00 16.93
CA THR A 233 20.76 9.03 16.95
C THR A 233 21.90 9.46 16.03
N PHE A 234 21.61 9.92 14.82
CA PHE A 234 22.63 10.48 13.91
C PHE A 234 23.26 11.77 14.44
N LEU A 235 22.48 12.67 15.05
CA LEU A 235 22.98 13.90 15.65
C LEU A 235 23.94 13.64 16.81
N GLU A 236 23.76 12.55 17.54
CA GLU A 236 24.65 12.08 18.60
C GLU A 236 25.90 11.35 18.07
N GLY A 237 26.03 11.19 16.75
CA GLY A 237 27.14 10.50 16.11
C GLY A 237 27.06 8.98 16.15
N ASN A 238 25.87 8.44 16.46
CA ASN A 238 25.57 7.01 16.47
C ASN A 238 24.83 6.57 15.20
N THR A 239 24.70 5.26 15.00
CA THR A 239 23.91 4.66 13.92
C THR A 239 22.58 4.14 14.51
N PRO A 240 21.42 4.46 13.88
CA PRO A 240 20.14 3.90 14.29
C PRO A 240 20.14 2.36 14.19
N PRO A 241 19.41 1.66 15.08
CA PRO A 241 19.32 0.21 15.02
C PRO A 241 18.57 -0.22 13.75
N GLU A 242 19.12 -1.22 13.05
CA GLU A 242 18.50 -1.86 11.89
C GLU A 242 17.95 -3.25 12.26
N THR A 243 16.83 -3.61 11.67
CA THR A 243 16.26 -4.96 11.76
C THR A 243 15.99 -5.55 10.38
N HIS A 244 16.11 -4.72 9.35
CA HIS A 244 15.83 -5.06 7.97
C HIS A 244 16.65 -4.18 7.01
N THR A 245 16.74 -4.58 5.74
CA THR A 245 17.27 -3.76 4.66
C THR A 245 16.33 -3.76 3.47
N TYR A 246 16.35 -2.67 2.71
CA TYR A 246 15.59 -2.55 1.46
C TYR A 246 16.52 -2.14 0.33
N ASN A 247 16.57 -2.94 -0.73
CA ASN A 247 17.35 -2.62 -1.91
C ASN A 247 16.71 -1.43 -2.66
N ASN A 248 17.49 -0.39 -2.91
CA ASN A 248 17.04 0.81 -3.60
C ASN A 248 17.51 0.93 -5.05
N GLY A 249 18.09 -0.15 -5.59
CA GLY A 249 18.68 -0.18 -6.93
C GLY A 249 20.21 -0.05 -6.93
N GLU A 250 20.79 0.61 -5.92
CA GLU A 250 22.25 0.76 -5.78
C GLU A 250 22.80 -0.04 -4.59
N PHE A 251 22.09 -0.07 -3.45
CA PHE A 251 22.52 -0.83 -2.28
C PHE A 251 21.34 -1.17 -1.36
N ASP A 252 21.63 -1.96 -0.32
CA ASP A 252 20.66 -2.35 0.70
C ASP A 252 20.63 -1.29 1.82
N VAL A 253 19.60 -0.44 1.79
CA VAL A 253 19.40 0.64 2.77
C VAL A 253 18.99 0.07 4.12
N PRO A 254 19.71 0.37 5.22
CA PRO A 254 19.33 -0.05 6.56
C PRO A 254 17.96 0.51 6.96
N ALA A 255 17.12 -0.32 7.57
CA ALA A 255 15.77 0.04 7.94
C ALA A 255 15.28 -0.62 9.24
N LYS A 256 14.23 -0.06 9.80
CA LYS A 256 13.42 -0.67 10.86
C LYS A 256 11.95 -0.49 10.48
N PRO A 257 11.34 -1.47 9.80
CA PRO A 257 9.93 -1.40 9.45
C PRO A 257 9.04 -1.54 10.69
N SER A 258 8.00 -0.71 10.77
CA SER A 258 6.98 -0.78 11.81
C SER A 258 5.89 -1.78 11.42
N ALA A 259 5.34 -2.48 12.41
CA ALA A 259 4.25 -3.42 12.22
C ALA A 259 2.96 -2.72 11.77
N VAL A 260 2.11 -3.48 11.11
CA VAL A 260 0.81 -3.04 10.60
C VAL A 260 -0.33 -3.87 11.22
N VAL A 261 -1.56 -3.35 11.18
CA VAL A 261 -2.73 -4.02 11.77
C VAL A 261 -3.86 -4.07 10.75
N SER A 262 -4.36 -5.27 10.45
CA SER A 262 -5.59 -5.43 9.65
C SER A 262 -6.80 -4.98 10.47
N VAL A 263 -7.64 -4.12 9.90
CA VAL A 263 -8.82 -3.53 10.54
C VAL A 263 -10.03 -3.75 9.66
N ASP A 264 -11.07 -4.31 10.24
CA ASP A 264 -12.39 -4.44 9.64
C ASP A 264 -13.49 -4.01 10.63
N GLN A 265 -14.74 -4.23 10.27
CA GLN A 265 -15.88 -3.85 11.12
C GLN A 265 -15.85 -4.55 12.49
N ALA A 266 -15.24 -5.74 12.60
CA ALA A 266 -15.23 -6.51 13.84
C ALA A 266 -14.25 -5.95 14.89
N ASN A 267 -13.17 -5.30 14.44
CA ASN A 267 -12.11 -4.82 15.34
C ASN A 267 -11.83 -3.30 15.24
N VAL A 268 -12.56 -2.55 14.42
CA VAL A 268 -12.36 -1.11 14.24
C VAL A 268 -12.43 -0.33 15.57
N GLN A 269 -13.31 -0.74 16.48
CA GLN A 269 -13.42 -0.12 17.80
C GLN A 269 -12.10 -0.25 18.57
N GLU A 270 -11.57 -1.46 18.70
CA GLU A 270 -10.33 -1.72 19.44
C GLU A 270 -9.10 -1.10 18.74
N ALA A 271 -8.96 -1.39 17.43
CA ALA A 271 -7.75 -1.07 16.68
C ALA A 271 -7.60 0.44 16.39
N VAL A 272 -8.69 1.16 16.20
CA VAL A 272 -8.67 2.56 15.75
C VAL A 272 -9.12 3.52 16.85
N ILE A 273 -10.22 3.20 17.53
CA ILE A 273 -10.84 4.12 18.49
C ILE A 273 -10.17 3.98 19.88
N ASP A 274 -10.17 2.79 20.44
CA ASP A 274 -9.63 2.55 21.80
C ASP A 274 -8.11 2.75 21.84
N SER A 275 -7.42 2.51 20.71
CA SER A 275 -6.00 2.84 20.54
C SER A 275 -5.72 4.35 20.54
N GLY A 276 -6.76 5.19 20.40
CA GLY A 276 -6.67 6.64 20.28
C GLY A 276 -6.08 7.11 18.95
N TYR A 277 -6.14 6.28 17.90
CA TYR A 277 -5.72 6.70 16.55
C TYR A 277 -6.67 7.75 15.98
N TRP A 278 -7.98 7.49 16.05
CA TRP A 278 -9.03 8.47 15.79
C TRP A 278 -9.99 8.57 16.98
N PRO A 279 -10.50 9.76 17.31
CA PRO A 279 -11.49 9.94 18.38
C PRO A 279 -12.87 9.42 17.92
N ALA A 280 -13.63 8.82 18.86
CA ALA A 280 -14.95 8.23 18.57
C ALA A 280 -15.97 9.23 18.03
N GLU A 281 -15.90 10.49 18.50
CA GLU A 281 -16.79 11.57 18.07
C GLU A 281 -16.66 11.94 16.59
N ASP A 282 -15.64 11.44 15.92
CA ASP A 282 -15.43 11.65 14.49
C ASP A 282 -16.30 10.74 13.62
N PHE A 283 -16.95 9.74 14.22
CA PHE A 283 -17.70 8.69 13.51
C PHE A 283 -19.14 8.58 13.97
N THR A 284 -19.97 8.01 13.09
CA THR A 284 -21.35 7.64 13.38
C THR A 284 -21.53 6.13 13.26
N GLY A 285 -22.45 5.55 14.05
CA GLY A 285 -22.73 4.12 13.98
C GLY A 285 -21.74 3.22 14.73
N LEU A 286 -20.85 3.77 15.53
CA LEU A 286 -20.14 3.01 16.56
C LEU A 286 -21.12 2.67 17.68
N GLU A 287 -21.19 1.38 18.09
CA GLU A 287 -22.03 0.89 19.19
C GLU A 287 -21.34 1.03 20.56
#